data_6cf0934dc8e90e498b757153b61aca4a
#
_entry.id   6cf0934dc8e90e498b757153b61aca4a
#
_cell.length_a   1.000
_cell.length_b   1.000
_cell.length_c   1.000
_cell.angle_alpha   90.00
_cell.angle_beta   90.00
_cell.angle_gamma   90.00
#
_symmetry.space_group_name_H-M   'P 1'
#
loop_
_entity.id
_entity.type
_entity.pdbx_description
1 polymer ?
#
loop_
_entity_poly.entity_id
_entity_poly.type
_entity_poly.pdbx_seq_one_letter_code
_entity_poly.pdbx_strand_id
1 'polypeptide(L)'
;MTDALNSWTAGVTLVTVADGRDDVGATVSAFCPVSSDPPLVMVSLMSGSYLAEVFGRAEEPVTRFAVVLLTAGQRVLSGRFAAAGRPGVRLMLGDVAHRRGPVSGALIVEGGLAALECSAEQVRSAGDHLLVIARVTGVPYVLDAGYPLIRFRRRYLPSRL
;
A
#
# COMPACT_ATOMS: atom_id res chain seq x y z
N MET A 1 14.63 5.51 -21.16
CA MET A 1 14.25 4.38 -20.26
C MET A 1 13.11 4.77 -19.31
N THR A 2 13.22 5.85 -18.57
CA THR A 2 12.20 6.30 -17.59
C THR A 2 10.82 6.53 -18.20
N ASP A 3 10.73 7.07 -19.43
CA ASP A 3 9.43 7.30 -20.08
C ASP A 3 8.72 6.02 -20.50
N ALA A 4 9.47 4.99 -20.89
CA ALA A 4 8.93 3.67 -21.18
C ALA A 4 8.35 3.03 -19.92
N LEU A 5 9.06 3.10 -18.80
CA LEU A 5 8.58 2.59 -17.50
C LEU A 5 7.37 3.38 -17.00
N ASN A 6 7.33 4.70 -17.20
CA ASN A 6 6.17 5.53 -16.84
C ASN A 6 4.92 5.23 -17.70
N SER A 7 5.08 4.54 -18.83
CA SER A 7 3.96 4.10 -19.67
C SER A 7 3.30 2.81 -19.16
N TRP A 8 3.87 2.18 -18.14
CA TRP A 8 3.20 1.09 -17.41
C TRP A 8 2.03 1.66 -16.60
N THR A 9 0.85 1.10 -16.79
CA THR A 9 -0.37 1.45 -16.05
C THR A 9 -0.48 0.58 -14.81
N ALA A 10 -0.69 1.21 -13.66
CA ALA A 10 -0.81 0.48 -12.40
C ALA A 10 -1.97 1.00 -11.56
N GLY A 11 -2.62 0.10 -10.84
CA GLY A 11 -3.50 0.45 -9.73
C GLY A 11 -2.71 1.13 -8.62
N VAL A 12 -3.40 1.92 -7.80
CA VAL A 12 -2.80 2.59 -6.64
C VAL A 12 -3.28 1.93 -5.36
N THR A 13 -2.36 1.60 -4.48
CA THR A 13 -2.65 1.04 -3.17
C THR A 13 -2.21 1.99 -2.07
N LEU A 14 -2.84 1.86 -0.90
CA LEU A 14 -2.35 2.43 0.35
C LEU A 14 -1.81 1.28 1.20
N VAL A 15 -0.52 1.34 1.50
CA VAL A 15 0.16 0.39 2.40
C VAL A 15 0.33 1.05 3.76
N THR A 16 -0.08 0.37 4.83
CA THR A 16 0.03 0.86 6.21
C THR A 16 0.63 -0.20 7.12
N VAL A 17 1.41 0.25 8.08
CA VAL A 17 2.05 -0.58 9.12
C VAL A 17 1.81 0.08 10.47
N ALA A 18 1.52 -0.71 11.50
CA ALA A 18 1.61 -0.28 12.88
C ALA A 18 3.06 -0.46 13.35
N ASP A 19 3.79 0.64 13.54
CA ASP A 19 5.19 0.63 14.01
C ASP A 19 5.25 1.16 15.45
N GLY A 20 5.01 0.29 16.42
CA GLY A 20 5.08 0.62 17.82
C GLY A 20 4.15 1.78 18.23
N ARG A 21 4.70 2.98 18.40
CA ARG A 21 3.94 4.17 18.82
C ARG A 21 3.24 4.89 17.68
N ASP A 22 3.70 4.67 16.45
CA ASP A 22 3.23 5.36 15.26
C ASP A 22 2.59 4.41 14.27
N ASP A 23 1.79 5.00 13.39
CA ASP A 23 1.31 4.36 12.19
C ASP A 23 2.06 4.93 11.00
N VAL A 24 2.59 4.05 10.17
CA VAL A 24 3.33 4.42 8.96
C VAL A 24 2.50 4.05 7.75
N GLY A 25 2.52 4.87 6.72
CA GLY A 25 1.79 4.56 5.50
C GLY A 25 2.31 5.33 4.29
N ALA A 26 2.13 4.74 3.12
CA ALA A 26 2.44 5.37 1.84
C ALA A 26 1.54 4.82 0.74
N THR A 27 1.29 5.64 -0.27
CA THR A 27 0.71 5.15 -1.53
C THR A 27 1.77 4.45 -2.35
N VAL A 28 1.42 3.27 -2.85
CA VAL A 28 2.29 2.42 -3.64
C VAL A 28 1.56 2.00 -4.92
N SER A 29 2.15 2.27 -6.07
CA SER A 29 1.67 1.77 -7.36
C SER A 29 2.43 0.53 -7.85
N ALA A 30 3.54 0.20 -7.22
CA ALA A 30 4.31 -1.00 -7.48
C ALA A 30 3.86 -2.15 -6.57
N PHE A 31 2.62 -2.56 -6.74
CA PHE A 31 1.97 -3.70 -6.10
C PHE A 31 1.58 -4.73 -7.15
N CYS A 32 1.81 -6.00 -6.88
CA CYS A 32 1.27 -7.06 -7.73
C CYS A 32 0.92 -8.33 -6.93
N PRO A 33 -0.15 -9.05 -7.32
CA PRO A 33 -0.37 -10.43 -6.93
C PRO A 33 0.75 -11.31 -7.49
N VAL A 34 1.25 -12.26 -6.69
CA VAL A 34 2.38 -13.14 -7.05
C VAL A 34 1.92 -14.58 -7.20
N SER A 35 1.11 -15.07 -6.26
CA SER A 35 0.66 -16.47 -6.21
C SER A 35 -0.74 -16.55 -5.61
N SER A 36 -1.52 -17.53 -6.04
CA SER A 36 -2.83 -17.85 -5.47
C SER A 36 -2.74 -18.92 -4.39
N ASP A 37 -1.78 -19.83 -4.50
CA ASP A 37 -1.54 -20.89 -3.52
C ASP A 37 -0.03 -21.12 -3.34
N PRO A 38 0.56 -20.75 -2.22
CA PRO A 38 -0.04 -19.91 -1.20
C PRO A 38 -0.36 -18.48 -1.72
N PRO A 39 -1.32 -17.75 -1.09
CA PRO A 39 -1.68 -16.42 -1.54
C PRO A 39 -0.57 -15.42 -1.21
N LEU A 40 0.17 -14.99 -2.22
CA LEU A 40 1.31 -14.07 -2.09
C LEU A 40 1.09 -12.80 -2.91
N VAL A 41 1.55 -11.70 -2.34
CA VAL A 41 1.63 -10.39 -3.00
C VAL A 41 3.05 -9.83 -2.90
N MET A 42 3.38 -8.90 -3.79
CA MET A 42 4.63 -8.15 -3.75
C MET A 42 4.36 -6.64 -3.69
N VAL A 43 5.12 -5.95 -2.86
CA VAL A 43 5.19 -4.48 -2.83
C VAL A 43 6.63 -4.06 -3.09
N SER A 44 6.82 -3.06 -3.95
CA SER A 44 8.13 -2.45 -4.18
C SER A 44 8.14 -1.04 -3.60
N LEU A 45 9.07 -0.77 -2.69
CA LEU A 45 9.18 0.45 -1.91
C LEU A 45 10.51 1.15 -2.23
N MET A 46 10.49 2.47 -2.40
CA MET A 46 11.72 3.24 -2.53
C MET A 46 12.58 3.10 -1.27
N SER A 47 13.84 2.69 -1.39
CA SER A 47 14.72 2.36 -0.25
C SER A 47 14.91 3.51 0.74
N GLY A 48 14.86 4.76 0.29
CA GLY A 48 14.93 5.94 1.17
C GLY A 48 13.60 6.33 1.84
N SER A 49 12.53 5.55 1.68
CA SER A 49 11.24 5.84 2.33
C SER A 49 11.21 5.28 3.75
N TYR A 50 10.50 5.99 4.66
CA TYR A 50 10.32 5.51 6.02
C TYR A 50 9.60 4.15 6.07
N LEU A 51 8.68 3.90 5.15
CA LEU A 51 8.01 2.60 5.04
C LEU A 51 9.01 1.47 4.70
N ALA A 52 9.95 1.71 3.77
CA ALA A 52 11.00 0.75 3.45
C ALA A 52 11.94 0.51 4.64
N GLU A 53 12.22 1.56 5.42
CA GLU A 53 13.03 1.45 6.65
C GLU A 53 12.36 0.51 7.67
N VAL A 54 11.04 0.62 7.86
CA VAL A 54 10.29 -0.28 8.77
C VAL A 54 10.43 -1.73 8.34
N PHE A 55 10.27 -2.03 7.04
CA PHE A 55 10.47 -3.41 6.55
C PHE A 55 11.92 -3.87 6.60
N GLY A 56 12.87 -2.96 6.43
CA GLY A 56 14.30 -3.27 6.47
C GLY A 56 14.85 -3.54 7.88
N ARG A 57 14.17 -3.07 8.93
CA ARG A 57 14.56 -3.30 10.34
C ARG A 57 14.13 -4.65 10.87
N ALA A 58 13.28 -5.38 10.15
CA ALA A 58 12.66 -6.60 10.66
C ALA A 58 13.67 -7.72 10.94
N GLU A 59 14.21 -7.67 12.14
CA GLU A 59 14.65 -8.84 12.88
C GLU A 59 13.45 -9.26 13.73
N GLU A 60 12.83 -10.42 13.42
CA GLU A 60 11.69 -10.96 14.17
C GLU A 60 11.03 -10.02 15.24
N PRO A 61 9.74 -9.81 15.26
CA PRO A 61 8.72 -10.59 14.54
C PRO A 61 8.44 -10.03 13.16
N VAL A 62 8.05 -10.90 12.25
CA VAL A 62 7.65 -10.63 10.87
C VAL A 62 6.74 -9.40 10.76
N THR A 63 7.16 -8.41 9.97
CA THR A 63 6.37 -7.19 9.78
C THR A 63 5.01 -7.51 9.17
N ARG A 64 3.95 -7.18 9.91
CA ARG A 64 2.57 -7.27 9.45
C ARG A 64 2.09 -5.91 8.96
N PHE A 65 1.30 -5.90 7.91
CA PHE A 65 0.84 -4.67 7.28
C PHE A 65 -0.51 -4.85 6.60
N ALA A 66 -1.13 -3.75 6.24
CA ALA A 66 -2.34 -3.76 5.43
C ALA A 66 -2.10 -3.10 4.08
N VAL A 67 -2.83 -3.58 3.08
CA VAL A 67 -2.87 -3.01 1.72
C VAL A 67 -4.32 -2.74 1.37
N VAL A 68 -4.64 -1.51 1.02
CA VAL A 68 -5.95 -1.14 0.50
C VAL A 68 -5.83 -0.79 -0.97
N LEU A 69 -6.58 -1.47 -1.81
CA LEU A 69 -6.70 -1.17 -3.25
C LEU A 69 -7.63 0.05 -3.38
N LEU A 70 -7.09 1.20 -3.78
CA LEU A 70 -7.83 2.46 -3.76
C LEU A 70 -8.82 2.58 -4.91
N THR A 71 -9.98 3.17 -4.62
CA THR A 71 -10.94 3.60 -5.63
C THR A 71 -10.58 4.97 -6.22
N ALA A 72 -11.10 5.26 -7.41
CA ALA A 72 -10.95 6.57 -8.06
C ALA A 72 -11.44 7.73 -7.18
N GLY A 73 -12.44 7.50 -6.33
CA GLY A 73 -12.93 8.49 -5.35
C GLY A 73 -11.93 8.84 -4.26
N GLN A 74 -10.93 7.99 -4.04
CA GLN A 74 -9.87 8.17 -3.02
C GLN A 74 -8.62 8.88 -3.56
N ARG A 75 -8.72 9.55 -4.70
CA ARG A 75 -7.61 10.29 -5.32
C ARG A 75 -6.98 11.34 -4.37
N VAL A 76 -7.81 12.09 -3.64
CA VAL A 76 -7.33 13.10 -2.68
C VAL A 76 -6.56 12.44 -1.54
N LEU A 77 -7.09 11.36 -1.00
CA LEU A 77 -6.42 10.55 0.02
C LEU A 77 -5.06 10.05 -0.48
N SER A 78 -5.02 9.47 -1.67
CA SER A 78 -3.78 9.01 -2.30
C SER A 78 -2.74 10.14 -2.40
N GLY A 79 -3.16 11.34 -2.79
CA GLY A 79 -2.29 12.51 -2.87
C GLY A 79 -1.68 12.92 -1.51
N ARG A 80 -2.48 12.85 -0.42
CA ARG A 80 -1.98 13.12 0.94
C ARG A 80 -0.83 12.18 1.32
N PHE A 81 -0.96 10.90 1.01
CA PHE A 81 0.05 9.88 1.33
C PHE A 81 1.26 9.87 0.37
N ALA A 82 1.15 10.49 -0.79
CA ALA A 82 2.25 10.66 -1.74
C ALA A 82 3.11 11.92 -1.49
N ALA A 83 2.61 12.88 -0.71
CA ALA A 83 3.29 14.15 -0.48
C ALA A 83 4.57 13.97 0.36
N ALA A 84 5.61 14.72 0.01
CA ALA A 84 6.81 14.84 0.86
C ALA A 84 6.50 15.69 2.10
N GLY A 85 7.18 15.41 3.22
CA GLY A 85 6.99 16.16 4.47
C GLY A 85 5.59 16.05 5.07
N ARG A 86 4.84 15.01 4.72
CA ARG A 86 3.48 14.78 5.19
C ARG A 86 3.42 14.57 6.71
N PRO A 87 2.31 14.92 7.37
CA PRO A 87 2.09 14.63 8.78
C PRO A 87 1.89 13.14 9.03
N GLY A 88 1.82 12.74 10.30
CA GLY A 88 1.59 11.35 10.69
C GLY A 88 0.27 10.79 10.14
N VAL A 89 0.23 9.48 9.93
CA VAL A 89 -0.88 8.76 9.29
C VAL A 89 -2.22 9.03 10.00
N ARG A 90 -2.24 9.03 11.32
CA ARG A 90 -3.47 9.29 12.10
C ARG A 90 -4.08 10.66 11.80
N LEU A 91 -3.22 11.67 11.65
CA LEU A 91 -3.68 13.03 11.31
C LEU A 91 -4.20 13.09 9.87
N MET A 92 -3.54 12.40 8.94
CA MET A 92 -3.99 12.32 7.54
C MET A 92 -5.32 11.58 7.36
N LEU A 93 -5.65 10.67 8.28
CA LEU A 93 -6.90 9.90 8.28
C LEU A 93 -7.99 10.47 9.18
N GLY A 94 -7.78 11.61 9.84
CA GLY A 94 -8.72 12.16 10.80
C GLY A 94 -10.13 12.44 10.25
N ASP A 95 -10.25 12.69 8.95
CA ASP A 95 -11.50 12.91 8.21
C ASP A 95 -11.90 11.71 7.32
N VAL A 96 -11.21 10.58 7.44
CA VAL A 96 -11.42 9.40 6.61
C VAL A 96 -11.86 8.22 7.48
N ALA A 97 -12.94 7.55 7.10
CA ALA A 97 -13.38 6.34 7.79
C ALA A 97 -12.29 5.25 7.68
N HIS A 98 -11.86 4.77 8.83
CA HIS A 98 -10.82 3.75 8.92
C HIS A 98 -10.97 2.92 10.20
N ARG A 99 -10.34 1.76 10.22
CA ARG A 99 -10.30 0.86 11.39
C ARG A 99 -8.96 0.16 11.49
N ARG A 100 -8.69 -0.45 12.63
CA ARG A 100 -7.56 -1.34 12.79
C ARG A 100 -7.84 -2.71 12.19
N GLY A 101 -6.88 -3.24 11.47
CA GLY A 101 -6.90 -4.62 11.00
C GLY A 101 -6.76 -5.58 12.17
N PRO A 102 -7.64 -6.61 12.29
CA PRO A 102 -7.60 -7.54 13.42
C PRO A 102 -6.35 -8.43 13.45
N VAL A 103 -5.70 -8.65 12.31
CA VAL A 103 -4.51 -9.50 12.18
C VAL A 103 -3.23 -8.68 12.17
N SER A 104 -3.20 -7.58 11.41
CA SER A 104 -2.01 -6.75 11.23
C SER A 104 -1.86 -5.66 12.28
N GLY A 105 -2.94 -5.23 12.91
CA GLY A 105 -2.98 -4.01 13.73
C GLY A 105 -2.84 -2.72 12.93
N ALA A 106 -2.58 -2.78 11.63
CA ALA A 106 -2.41 -1.63 10.76
C ALA A 106 -3.74 -0.90 10.49
N LEU A 107 -3.68 0.37 10.12
CA LEU A 107 -4.88 1.15 9.79
C LEU A 107 -5.37 0.80 8.39
N ILE A 108 -6.64 0.42 8.29
CA ILE A 108 -7.32 0.06 7.04
C ILE A 108 -8.38 1.12 6.76
N VAL A 109 -8.22 1.88 5.68
CA VAL A 109 -9.24 2.83 5.24
C VAL A 109 -10.42 2.11 4.61
N GLU A 110 -11.61 2.64 4.81
CA GLU A 110 -12.84 2.12 4.21
C GLU A 110 -13.08 2.69 2.81
N GLY A 111 -13.94 2.03 2.04
CA GLY A 111 -14.32 2.48 0.69
C GLY A 111 -13.27 2.26 -0.39
N GLY A 112 -12.22 1.49 -0.14
CA GLY A 112 -11.36 0.92 -1.18
C GLY A 112 -12.04 -0.25 -1.90
N LEU A 113 -11.49 -0.71 -3.02
CA LEU A 113 -12.00 -1.89 -3.72
C LEU A 113 -11.85 -3.17 -2.90
N ALA A 114 -10.74 -3.31 -2.21
CA ALA A 114 -10.46 -4.41 -1.30
C ALA A 114 -9.41 -3.99 -0.28
N ALA A 115 -9.40 -4.67 0.86
CA ALA A 115 -8.33 -4.60 1.83
C ALA A 115 -7.74 -5.98 2.08
N LEU A 116 -6.42 -6.03 2.17
CA LEU A 116 -5.64 -7.22 2.48
C LEU A 116 -4.85 -6.97 3.76
N GLU A 117 -4.77 -7.96 4.61
CA GLU A 117 -3.79 -8.01 5.70
C GLU A 117 -2.69 -8.99 5.32
N CYS A 118 -1.46 -8.60 5.50
CA CYS A 118 -0.30 -9.31 4.98
C CYS A 118 0.77 -9.49 6.05
N SER A 119 1.56 -10.54 5.90
CA SER A 119 2.74 -10.84 6.69
C SER A 119 3.94 -10.98 5.76
N ALA A 120 4.96 -10.13 5.93
CA ALA A 120 6.16 -10.16 5.11
C ALA A 120 6.91 -11.47 5.28
N GLU A 121 7.23 -12.17 4.19
CA GLU A 121 8.00 -13.41 4.19
C GLU A 121 9.42 -13.21 3.66
N GLN A 122 9.57 -12.31 2.70
CA GLN A 122 10.87 -12.02 2.10
C GLN A 122 11.01 -10.52 1.88
N VAL A 123 12.16 -10.00 2.24
CA VAL A 123 12.56 -8.63 1.98
C VAL A 123 13.90 -8.65 1.26
N ARG A 124 13.96 -8.02 0.07
CA ARG A 124 15.15 -8.04 -0.80
C ARG A 124 15.43 -6.65 -1.38
N SER A 125 16.67 -6.25 -1.34
CA SER A 125 17.12 -5.04 -2.04
C SER A 125 17.16 -5.30 -3.55
N ALA A 126 16.64 -4.37 -4.33
CA ALA A 126 16.61 -4.40 -5.79
C ALA A 126 16.84 -2.99 -6.36
N GLY A 127 18.09 -2.66 -6.67
CA GLY A 127 18.47 -1.32 -7.09
C GLY A 127 18.21 -0.29 -5.99
N ASP A 128 17.44 0.75 -6.32
CA ASP A 128 17.04 1.81 -5.39
C ASP A 128 15.71 1.51 -4.67
N HIS A 129 15.24 0.27 -4.73
CA HIS A 129 14.00 -0.20 -4.10
C HIS A 129 14.23 -1.41 -3.19
N LEU A 130 13.27 -1.61 -2.30
CA LEU A 130 13.11 -2.77 -1.44
C LEU A 130 11.89 -3.55 -1.91
N LEU A 131 12.06 -4.82 -2.27
CA LEU A 131 10.97 -5.73 -2.61
C LEU A 131 10.53 -6.48 -1.36
N VAL A 132 9.24 -6.42 -1.06
CA VAL A 132 8.59 -7.15 0.03
C VAL A 132 7.63 -8.17 -0.58
N ILE A 133 7.94 -9.46 -0.46
CA ILE A 133 7.02 -10.54 -0.77
C ILE A 133 6.33 -10.94 0.52
N ALA A 134 5.02 -10.97 0.50
CA ALA A 134 4.20 -11.17 1.69
C ALA A 134 3.05 -12.14 1.43
N ARG A 135 2.75 -12.93 2.46
CA ARG A 135 1.57 -13.78 2.49
C ARG A 135 0.33 -12.96 2.88
N VAL A 136 -0.74 -13.13 2.14
CA VAL A 136 -2.05 -12.61 2.54
C VAL A 136 -2.59 -13.47 3.69
N THR A 137 -2.82 -12.84 4.83
CA THR A 137 -3.27 -13.49 6.07
C THR A 137 -4.73 -13.17 6.42
N GLY A 138 -5.31 -12.20 5.72
CA GLY A 138 -6.71 -11.82 5.90
C GLY A 138 -7.20 -10.91 4.78
N VAL A 139 -8.50 -10.95 4.55
CA VAL A 139 -9.20 -10.08 3.59
C VAL A 139 -10.35 -9.38 4.33
N PRO A 140 -10.10 -8.21 4.95
CA PRO A 140 -11.09 -7.48 5.74
C PRO A 140 -12.36 -7.10 5.00
N TYR A 141 -12.25 -6.78 3.72
CA TYR A 141 -13.39 -6.52 2.83
C TYR A 141 -13.00 -6.63 1.35
N VAL A 142 -14.00 -6.88 0.52
CA VAL A 142 -13.99 -6.71 -0.94
C VAL A 142 -15.29 -6.00 -1.30
N LEU A 143 -15.22 -4.98 -2.16
CA LEU A 143 -16.40 -4.31 -2.70
C LEU A 143 -16.69 -4.81 -4.11
N ASP A 144 -17.94 -5.12 -4.38
CA ASP A 144 -18.39 -5.61 -5.69
C ASP A 144 -18.51 -4.51 -6.74
N ALA A 145 -18.42 -3.24 -6.34
CA ALA A 145 -18.58 -2.09 -7.21
C ALA A 145 -17.52 -1.02 -6.95
N GLY A 146 -17.19 -0.25 -7.98
CA GLY A 146 -16.25 0.86 -7.90
C GLY A 146 -15.23 0.82 -9.04
N TYR A 147 -14.64 1.98 -9.33
CA TYR A 147 -13.58 2.10 -10.31
C TYR A 147 -12.23 2.19 -9.60
N PRO A 148 -11.19 1.50 -10.09
CA PRO A 148 -9.86 1.57 -9.50
C PRO A 148 -9.25 2.96 -9.67
N LEU A 149 -8.45 3.38 -8.68
CA LEU A 149 -7.54 4.50 -8.87
C LEU A 149 -6.35 4.03 -9.70
N ILE A 150 -6.19 4.60 -10.89
CA ILE A 150 -5.17 4.20 -11.85
C ILE A 150 -4.14 5.30 -12.01
N ARG A 151 -2.86 4.92 -11.99
CA ARG A 151 -1.72 5.79 -12.29
C ARG A 151 -1.14 5.44 -13.68
N PHE A 152 -1.01 6.46 -14.51
CA PHE A 152 -0.38 6.38 -15.83
C PHE A 152 0.43 7.64 -16.10
N ARG A 153 1.66 7.51 -16.57
CA ARG A 153 2.57 8.62 -16.86
C ARG A 153 2.64 9.66 -15.73
N ARG A 154 2.77 9.19 -14.49
CA ARG A 154 2.81 9.99 -13.25
C ARG A 154 1.55 10.80 -12.93
N ARG A 155 0.44 10.52 -13.61
CA ARG A 155 -0.87 11.16 -13.38
C ARG A 155 -1.91 10.11 -13.01
N TYR A 156 -2.93 10.54 -12.30
CA TYR A 156 -4.12 9.71 -12.11
C TYR A 156 -5.02 9.84 -13.34
N LEU A 157 -5.50 8.71 -13.83
CA LEU A 157 -6.50 8.70 -14.89
C LEU A 157 -7.87 9.19 -14.36
N PRO A 158 -8.72 9.75 -15.24
CA PRO A 158 -10.11 10.10 -14.88
C PRO A 158 -10.86 8.87 -14.38
N SER A 159 -11.83 9.10 -13.50
CA SER A 159 -12.67 8.04 -12.89
C SER A 159 -13.70 7.40 -13.83
N ARG A 160 -13.74 7.82 -15.08
CA ARG A 160 -14.61 7.24 -16.13
C ARG A 160 -13.72 6.85 -17.30
N LEU A 161 -13.74 5.60 -17.65
CA LEU A 161 -13.33 5.09 -18.96
C LEU A 161 -14.51 5.24 -19.91
#